data_7f9beec7fa7a8fe01c8c9f38fa6c7336
#
_entry.id   7f9beec7fa7a8fe01c8c9f38fa6c7336
#
_cell.length_a   1.000
_cell.length_b   1.000
_cell.length_c   1.000
_cell.angle_alpha   90.00
_cell.angle_beta   90.00
_cell.angle_gamma   90.00
#
_symmetry.space_group_name_H-M   'P 1'
#
loop_
_entity.id
_entity.type
_entity.pdbx_description
1 polymer ?
#
loop_
_entity_poly.entity_id
_entity_poly.type
_entity_poly.pdbx_seq_one_letter_code
_entity_poly.pdbx_strand_id
1 'polypeptide(L)'
;MKKYYIAAFVPEEDGSGDSVYFPDVPRCFTGGETLEEAMFMAEDVLRLVLQDMAAERKEIPAPSGLEAVRKKVEEERALDGLST
;
A
#
# COMPACT_ATOMS: atom_id res chain seq x y z
N MET A 1 -18.69 -6.17 8.65
CA MET A 1 -18.54 -5.62 7.30
C MET A 1 -17.08 -5.64 6.88
N LYS A 2 -16.77 -6.20 5.72
CA LYS A 2 -15.42 -6.22 5.21
C LYS A 2 -15.03 -4.87 4.63
N LYS A 3 -13.82 -4.43 4.94
CA LYS A 3 -13.25 -3.21 4.35
C LYS A 3 -12.20 -3.63 3.32
N TYR A 4 -12.22 -2.98 2.18
CA TYR A 4 -11.26 -3.23 1.11
C TYR A 4 -10.39 -2.01 0.90
N TYR A 5 -9.09 -2.20 1.00
CA TYR A 5 -8.11 -1.14 0.79
C TYR A 5 -7.45 -1.35 -0.56
N ILE A 6 -7.22 -0.26 -1.26
CA ILE A 6 -6.59 -0.32 -2.57
C ILE A 6 -5.07 -0.36 -2.39
N ALA A 7 -4.44 -1.33 -3.03
CA ALA A 7 -2.99 -1.48 -3.02
C ALA A 7 -2.40 -0.92 -4.31
N ALA A 8 -1.27 -0.24 -4.19
CA ALA A 8 -0.52 0.24 -5.34
C ALA A 8 0.67 -0.70 -5.57
N PHE A 9 0.74 -1.29 -6.75
CA PHE A 9 1.82 -2.18 -7.15
C PHE A 9 2.76 -1.43 -8.08
N VAL A 10 4.03 -1.37 -7.71
CA VAL A 10 5.04 -0.64 -8.46
C VAL A 10 6.13 -1.63 -8.90
N PRO A 11 6.24 -1.91 -10.20
CA PRO A 11 7.31 -2.80 -10.68
C PRO A 11 8.68 -2.18 -10.42
N GLU A 12 9.63 -3.01 -10.01
CA GLU A 12 11.00 -2.57 -9.85
C GLU A 12 11.64 -2.33 -11.24
N GLU A 13 12.46 -1.29 -11.34
CA GLU A 13 13.08 -0.92 -12.61
C GLU A 13 14.00 -2.01 -13.17
N ASP A 14 14.63 -2.78 -12.30
CA ASP A 14 15.54 -3.85 -12.70
C ASP A 14 14.85 -5.18 -12.97
N GLY A 15 13.53 -5.21 -12.88
CA GLY A 15 12.75 -6.43 -13.11
C GLY A 15 12.81 -7.43 -11.97
N SER A 16 13.30 -7.06 -10.79
CA SER A 16 13.47 -7.97 -9.65
C SER A 16 12.17 -8.28 -8.91
N GLY A 17 11.05 -7.69 -9.31
CA GLY A 17 9.77 -7.95 -8.67
C GLY A 17 8.92 -6.71 -8.59
N ASP A 18 8.00 -6.71 -7.63
CA ASP A 18 7.06 -5.61 -7.42
C ASP A 18 7.10 -5.14 -5.96
N SER A 19 7.04 -3.84 -5.79
CA SER A 19 6.80 -3.24 -4.47
C SER A 19 5.31 -2.95 -4.34
N VAL A 20 4.79 -3.08 -3.13
CA VAL A 20 3.36 -2.86 -2.87
C VAL A 20 3.22 -1.94 -1.68
N TYR A 21 2.33 -0.97 -1.78
CA TYR A 21 1.97 -0.16 -0.63
C TYR A 21 0.49 0.18 -0.65
N PHE A 22 -0.02 0.57 0.52
CA PHE A 22 -1.43 0.95 0.67
C PHE A 22 -1.49 2.45 0.98
N PRO A 23 -1.90 3.27 0.00
CA PRO A 23 -1.92 4.73 0.20
C PRO A 23 -2.75 5.21 1.39
N ASP A 24 -3.80 4.47 1.76
CA ASP A 24 -4.66 4.83 2.88
C ASP A 24 -4.12 4.39 4.24
N VAL A 25 -3.13 3.52 4.28
CA VAL A 25 -2.63 2.95 5.54
C VAL A 25 -1.15 3.30 5.69
N PRO A 26 -0.80 4.15 6.67
CA PRO A 26 0.60 4.56 6.83
C PRO A 26 1.49 3.38 7.21
N ARG A 27 2.69 3.36 6.65
CA ARG A 27 3.72 2.34 6.90
C ARG A 27 3.32 0.93 6.50
N CYS A 28 2.34 0.80 5.61
CA CYS A 28 1.86 -0.49 5.15
C CYS A 28 2.43 -0.75 3.75
N PHE A 29 3.59 -1.41 3.70
CA PHE A 29 4.26 -1.69 2.44
C PHE A 29 4.97 -3.03 2.51
N THR A 30 5.18 -3.64 1.35
CA THR A 30 5.85 -4.92 1.20
C THR A 30 6.34 -5.07 -0.24
N GLY A 31 6.77 -6.27 -0.60
CA GLY A 31 7.18 -6.57 -1.97
C GLY A 31 7.25 -8.07 -2.19
N GLY A 32 7.43 -8.45 -3.44
CA GLY A 32 7.59 -9.85 -3.83
C GLY A 32 8.34 -9.95 -5.13
N GLU A 33 8.95 -11.10 -5.39
CA GLU A 33 9.69 -11.36 -6.63
C GLU A 33 8.76 -11.57 -7.82
N THR A 34 7.53 -12.01 -7.55
CA THR A 34 6.50 -12.19 -8.56
C THR A 34 5.25 -11.43 -8.15
N LEU A 35 4.36 -11.18 -9.10
CA LEU A 35 3.09 -10.52 -8.80
C LEU A 35 2.27 -11.35 -7.80
N GLU A 36 2.23 -12.67 -7.96
CA GLU A 36 1.49 -13.54 -7.05
C GLU A 36 2.04 -13.45 -5.62
N GLU A 37 3.36 -13.47 -5.48
CA GLU A 37 4.00 -13.32 -4.18
C GLU A 37 3.70 -11.95 -3.58
N ALA A 38 3.79 -10.89 -4.38
CA ALA A 38 3.50 -9.53 -3.94
C ALA A 38 2.05 -9.41 -3.45
N MET A 39 1.11 -10.03 -4.15
CA MET A 39 -0.30 -10.02 -3.74
C MET A 39 -0.52 -10.74 -2.41
N PHE A 40 0.13 -11.90 -2.24
CA PHE A 40 0.06 -12.64 -0.99
C PHE A 40 0.65 -11.83 0.17
N MET A 41 1.82 -11.24 -0.04
CA MET A 41 2.48 -10.42 0.97
C MET A 41 1.68 -9.16 1.29
N ALA A 42 0.99 -8.59 0.30
CA ALA A 42 0.15 -7.42 0.51
C ALA A 42 -1.00 -7.71 1.47
N GLU A 43 -1.69 -8.83 1.28
CA GLU A 43 -2.76 -9.22 2.18
C GLU A 43 -2.25 -9.44 3.61
N ASP A 44 -1.10 -10.09 3.71
CA ASP A 44 -0.51 -10.41 5.00
C ASP A 44 -0.08 -9.15 5.77
N VAL A 45 0.64 -8.23 5.10
CA VAL A 45 1.10 -7.01 5.75
C VAL A 45 -0.07 -6.11 6.14
N LEU A 46 -1.09 -6.03 5.30
CA LEU A 46 -2.27 -5.21 5.64
C LEU A 46 -2.94 -5.72 6.91
N ARG A 47 -3.14 -7.04 7.00
CA ARG A 47 -3.75 -7.65 8.18
C ARG A 47 -2.91 -7.36 9.43
N LEU A 48 -1.60 -7.53 9.35
CA LEU A 48 -0.71 -7.32 10.48
C LEU A 48 -0.69 -5.85 10.93
N VAL A 49 -0.62 -4.92 9.99
CA VAL A 49 -0.61 -3.49 10.32
C VAL A 49 -1.91 -3.07 10.96
N LEU A 50 -3.05 -3.52 10.41
CA LEU A 50 -4.35 -3.17 10.99
C LEU A 50 -4.54 -3.77 12.37
N GLN A 51 -4.05 -4.99 12.60
CA GLN A 51 -4.09 -5.61 13.91
C GLN A 51 -3.25 -4.82 14.93
N ASP A 52 -2.06 -4.39 14.53
CA ASP A 52 -1.20 -3.58 15.39
C ASP A 52 -1.85 -2.25 15.74
N MET A 53 -2.46 -1.59 14.76
CA MET A 53 -3.14 -0.32 14.99
C MET A 53 -4.31 -0.50 15.97
N ALA A 54 -5.07 -1.57 15.82
CA ALA A 54 -6.18 -1.87 16.74
C ALA A 54 -5.66 -2.15 18.15
N ALA A 55 -4.57 -2.90 18.27
CA ALA A 55 -3.97 -3.23 19.57
C ALA A 55 -3.44 -1.97 20.27
N GLU A 56 -2.91 -1.02 19.51
CA GLU A 56 -2.41 0.24 20.04
C GLU A 56 -3.49 1.29 20.20
N ARG A 57 -4.74 0.94 19.90
CA ARG A 57 -5.90 1.85 19.95
C ARG A 57 -5.76 3.08 19.05
N LYS A 58 -5.05 2.92 17.95
CA LYS A 58 -4.94 3.97 16.93
C LYS A 58 -6.18 3.94 16.05
N GLU A 59 -6.52 5.09 15.51
CA GLU A 59 -7.62 5.19 14.58
C GLU A 59 -7.26 4.46 13.28
N ILE A 60 -8.10 3.49 12.91
CA ILE A 60 -7.90 2.74 11.67
C ILE A 60 -8.46 3.57 10.52
N PRO A 61 -7.63 3.91 9.50
CA PRO A 61 -8.12 4.73 8.41
C PRO A 61 -9.22 4.04 7.61
N ALA A 62 -10.21 4.81 7.20
CA ALA A 62 -11.27 4.30 6.33
C ALA A 62 -10.72 4.13 4.92
N PRO A 63 -11.11 3.08 4.21
CA PRO A 63 -10.67 2.91 2.82
C PRO A 63 -11.27 3.98 1.91
N SER A 64 -10.43 4.55 1.05
CA SER A 64 -10.85 5.54 0.05
C SER A 64 -11.26 4.85 -1.24
N GLY A 65 -12.06 5.53 -2.06
CA GLY A 65 -12.38 5.03 -3.38
C GLY A 65 -11.21 5.16 -4.36
N LEU A 66 -11.34 4.53 -5.52
CA LEU A 66 -10.27 4.48 -6.51
C LEU A 66 -9.77 5.85 -6.93
N GLU A 67 -10.66 6.80 -7.15
CA GLU A 67 -10.26 8.14 -7.60
C GLU A 67 -9.42 8.87 -6.55
N ALA A 68 -9.79 8.76 -5.28
CA ALA A 68 -9.03 9.38 -4.19
C ALA A 68 -7.65 8.75 -4.04
N VAL A 69 -7.57 7.42 -4.16
CA VAL A 69 -6.29 6.70 -4.10
C VAL A 69 -5.39 7.06 -5.27
N ARG A 70 -5.96 7.11 -6.47
CA ARG A 70 -5.22 7.49 -7.68
C ARG A 70 -4.59 8.88 -7.51
N LYS A 71 -5.35 9.82 -6.98
CA LYS A 71 -4.86 11.17 -6.74
C LYS A 71 -3.70 11.19 -5.74
N LYS A 72 -3.79 10.43 -4.66
CA LYS A 72 -2.70 10.30 -3.69
C LYS A 72 -1.43 9.75 -4.33
N VAL A 73 -1.56 8.73 -5.14
CA VAL A 73 -0.42 8.11 -5.84
C VAL A 73 0.24 9.12 -6.78
N GLU A 74 -0.55 9.86 -7.53
CA GLU A 74 -0.03 10.90 -8.44
C GLU A 74 0.70 12.00 -7.69
N GLU A 75 0.16 12.45 -6.56
CA GLU A 75 0.78 13.45 -5.72
C GLU A 75 2.12 12.97 -5.16
N GLU A 76 2.20 11.73 -4.70
CA GLU A 76 3.43 11.14 -4.19
C GLU A 76 4.49 11.04 -5.28
N ARG A 77 4.10 10.65 -6.48
CA ARG A 77 5.02 10.57 -7.63
C ARG A 77 5.55 11.94 -8.02
N ALA A 78 4.71 12.95 -7.97
CA ALA A 78 5.12 14.32 -8.24
C ALA A 78 6.14 14.82 -7.23
N LEU A 79 5.95 14.49 -5.95
CA LEU A 79 6.89 14.84 -4.89
C LEU A 79 8.24 14.13 -5.07
N ASP A 80 8.21 12.85 -5.44
CA ASP A 80 9.42 12.09 -5.73
C ASP A 80 10.20 12.71 -6.89
N GLY A 81 9.49 13.13 -7.93
CA GLY A 81 10.11 13.80 -9.07
C GLY A 81 10.75 15.13 -8.69
N LEU A 82 10.20 15.84 -7.74
CA LEU A 82 10.74 17.11 -7.26
C LEU A 82 11.96 16.94 -6.35
N SER A 83 12.06 15.80 -5.68
CA SER A 83 13.14 15.54 -4.72
C SER A 83 14.42 15.05 -5.40
N THR A 84 14.36 14.71 -6.66
CA THR A 84 15.55 14.35 -7.45
C THR A 84 16.07 15.56 -8.23
#